data_e55d6bc0130f20a9b1e5f2f57d24cc5c
#
_entry.id   e55d6bc0130f20a9b1e5f2f57d24cc5c
#
_cell.length_a   1.000
_cell.length_b   1.000
_cell.length_c   1.000
_cell.angle_alpha   90.00
_cell.angle_beta   90.00
_cell.angle_gamma   90.00
#
_symmetry.space_group_name_H-M   'P 1'
#
loop_
_entity.id
_entity.type
_entity.pdbx_description
1 polymer ?
#
loop_
_entity_poly.entity_id
_entity_poly.type
_entity_poly.pdbx_seq_one_letter_code
_entity_poly.pdbx_strand_id
1 'polypeptide(L)'
;IIPEMHGGKIYDVDVVPYIIKQSVANNKVLYEGEVKLNFVYSVNNFSGVDTKEIVLPFNFSMQSDDIDANTNIDTGIEIGLQNFVVTSDESIDIKIDLIFKVSMSNNSKINVIDGVEIDENKNINKYSMVIYFVKPGDSLWKIAKKFASTVSAIAEVNNIEQIDNILVGQQLFIPRYNG
;
A
#
# COMPACT_ATOMS: atom_id res chain seq x y z
N ILE A 1 -3.80 -0.52 44.18
CA ILE A 1 -4.00 -0.07 45.60
C ILE A 1 -3.46 1.35 45.71
N ILE A 2 -4.29 2.28 46.18
CA ILE A 2 -3.88 3.66 46.53
C ILE A 2 -4.08 3.80 48.04
N PRO A 3 -3.07 3.48 48.86
CA PRO A 3 -3.21 3.39 50.30
C PRO A 3 -3.64 4.70 50.99
N GLU A 4 -3.32 5.84 50.35
CA GLU A 4 -3.63 7.17 50.90
C GLU A 4 -5.08 7.63 50.65
N MET A 5 -5.90 6.80 49.95
CA MET A 5 -7.26 7.17 49.55
C MET A 5 -8.36 6.78 50.59
N HIS A 6 -7.98 6.47 51.84
CA HIS A 6 -8.94 6.06 52.86
C HIS A 6 -10.20 6.94 52.89
N GLY A 7 -11.37 6.38 52.52
CA GLY A 7 -12.63 7.09 52.44
C GLY A 7 -12.69 8.25 51.46
N GLY A 8 -11.71 8.35 50.58
CA GLY A 8 -11.56 9.43 49.59
C GLY A 8 -12.38 9.22 48.34
N LYS A 9 -12.42 10.25 47.50
CA LYS A 9 -13.12 10.28 46.24
C LYS A 9 -12.11 10.49 45.11
N ILE A 10 -12.26 9.76 44.02
CA ILE A 10 -11.55 10.04 42.74
C ILE A 10 -12.28 11.21 42.08
N TYR A 11 -11.56 12.26 41.76
CA TYR A 11 -12.07 13.43 41.07
C TYR A 11 -11.90 13.30 39.55
N ASP A 12 -10.74 12.78 39.15
CA ASP A 12 -10.41 12.65 37.72
C ASP A 12 -9.40 11.50 37.51
N VAL A 13 -9.42 10.93 36.30
CA VAL A 13 -8.44 9.92 35.84
C VAL A 13 -8.07 10.22 34.38
N ASP A 14 -6.85 10.70 34.18
CA ASP A 14 -6.31 10.84 32.87
C ASP A 14 -5.68 9.51 32.42
N VAL A 15 -6.02 9.05 31.20
CA VAL A 15 -5.64 7.75 30.66
C VAL A 15 -4.86 7.96 29.37
N VAL A 16 -3.60 7.58 29.37
CA VAL A 16 -2.72 7.74 28.19
C VAL A 16 -2.13 6.39 27.78
N PRO A 17 -2.65 5.76 26.74
CA PRO A 17 -2.07 4.54 26.18
C PRO A 17 -0.93 4.88 25.23
N TYR A 18 0.10 4.04 25.19
CA TYR A 18 1.15 4.12 24.18
C TYR A 18 1.74 2.74 23.87
N ILE A 19 2.19 2.60 22.62
CA ILE A 19 2.84 1.40 22.14
C ILE A 19 4.35 1.58 22.33
N ILE A 20 4.98 0.68 23.08
CA ILE A 20 6.43 0.67 23.29
C ILE A 20 7.13 -0.06 22.13
N LYS A 21 6.51 -1.17 21.69
CA LYS A 21 7.11 -2.01 20.67
C LYS A 21 6.03 -2.60 19.77
N GLN A 22 6.31 -2.57 18.47
CA GLN A 22 5.54 -3.24 17.43
C GLN A 22 6.47 -4.19 16.68
N SER A 23 6.05 -5.43 16.48
CA SER A 23 6.81 -6.42 15.71
C SER A 23 5.90 -7.24 14.82
N VAL A 24 6.40 -7.59 13.63
CA VAL A 24 5.68 -8.39 12.63
C VAL A 24 6.37 -9.74 12.50
N ALA A 25 5.63 -10.83 12.69
CA ALA A 25 6.11 -12.18 12.50
C ALA A 25 4.97 -13.13 12.17
N ASN A 26 5.16 -14.01 11.20
CA ASN A 26 4.22 -15.11 10.88
C ASN A 26 2.77 -14.65 10.69
N ASN A 27 2.54 -13.65 9.83
CA ASN A 27 1.23 -13.07 9.56
C ASN A 27 0.55 -12.45 10.80
N LYS A 28 1.33 -12.07 11.81
CA LYS A 28 0.86 -11.42 13.02
C LYS A 28 1.61 -10.13 13.28
N VAL A 29 0.89 -9.17 13.84
CA VAL A 29 1.48 -8.01 14.49
C VAL A 29 1.34 -8.20 15.99
N LEU A 30 2.44 -8.03 16.69
CA LEU A 30 2.52 -8.10 18.15
C LEU A 30 2.77 -6.68 18.66
N TYR A 31 1.99 -6.27 19.62
CA TYR A 31 2.09 -4.98 20.29
C TYR A 31 2.42 -5.22 21.76
N GLU A 32 3.43 -4.55 22.24
CA GLU A 32 3.75 -4.40 23.65
C GLU A 32 3.58 -2.92 23.99
N GLY A 33 2.85 -2.62 25.01
CA GLY A 33 2.56 -1.23 25.37
C GLY A 33 2.21 -1.07 26.83
N GLU A 34 1.92 0.16 27.20
CA GLU A 34 1.54 0.54 28.55
C GLU A 34 0.39 1.55 28.52
N VAL A 35 -0.45 1.49 29.52
CA VAL A 35 -1.44 2.51 29.80
C VAL A 35 -1.02 3.24 31.06
N LYS A 36 -0.74 4.52 30.95
CA LYS A 36 -0.45 5.40 32.09
C LYS A 36 -1.76 6.00 32.61
N LEU A 37 -2.00 5.86 33.88
CA LEU A 37 -3.16 6.37 34.57
C LEU A 37 -2.72 7.40 35.58
N ASN A 38 -3.21 8.63 35.48
CA ASN A 38 -2.97 9.70 36.44
C ASN A 38 -4.25 9.97 37.19
N PHE A 39 -4.31 9.52 38.42
CA PHE A 39 -5.44 9.74 39.32
C PHE A 39 -5.30 11.05 40.06
N VAL A 40 -6.39 11.80 40.14
CA VAL A 40 -6.57 12.94 41.04
C VAL A 40 -7.63 12.53 42.10
N TYR A 41 -7.24 12.49 43.33
CA TYR A 41 -8.11 11.98 44.41
C TYR A 41 -8.02 12.80 45.66
N SER A 42 -9.05 12.68 46.53
CA SER A 42 -9.02 13.29 47.83
C SER A 42 -8.28 12.44 48.86
N VAL A 43 -7.54 13.08 49.73
CA VAL A 43 -6.85 12.46 50.89
C VAL A 43 -7.45 12.93 52.20
N ASN A 44 -7.26 12.14 53.26
CA ASN A 44 -7.60 12.49 54.63
C ASN A 44 -9.02 13.03 54.79
N ASN A 45 -10.05 12.27 54.42
CA ASN A 45 -11.45 12.64 54.51
C ASN A 45 -11.76 14.01 53.89
N PHE A 46 -11.31 14.24 52.65
CA PHE A 46 -11.53 15.47 51.87
C PHE A 46 -10.74 16.71 52.32
N SER A 47 -9.71 16.54 53.17
CA SER A 47 -8.90 17.67 53.63
C SER A 47 -7.81 18.12 52.65
N GLY A 48 -7.58 17.33 51.59
CA GLY A 48 -6.58 17.63 50.54
C GLY A 48 -6.85 16.88 49.27
N VAL A 49 -6.07 17.24 48.25
CA VAL A 49 -6.06 16.57 46.91
C VAL A 49 -4.64 16.11 46.66
N ASP A 50 -4.50 14.90 46.16
CA ASP A 50 -3.21 14.34 45.74
C ASP A 50 -3.34 13.63 44.38
N THR A 51 -2.21 13.28 43.79
CA THR A 51 -2.12 12.61 42.48
C THR A 51 -1.33 11.32 42.57
N LYS A 52 -1.75 10.31 41.84
CA LYS A 52 -1.05 9.03 41.73
C LYS A 52 -0.94 8.58 40.28
N GLU A 53 0.28 8.30 39.88
CA GLU A 53 0.55 7.65 38.57
C GLU A 53 0.60 6.12 38.75
N ILE A 54 -0.12 5.41 37.91
CA ILE A 54 -0.08 3.95 37.80
C ILE A 54 0.18 3.60 36.32
N VAL A 55 1.10 2.69 36.10
CA VAL A 55 1.43 2.19 34.75
C VAL A 55 1.02 0.73 34.66
N LEU A 56 0.16 0.43 33.66
CA LEU A 56 -0.35 -0.92 33.41
C LEU A 56 0.18 -1.42 32.07
N PRO A 57 1.02 -2.46 32.04
CA PRO A 57 1.48 -3.05 30.78
C PRO A 57 0.37 -3.83 30.09
N PHE A 58 0.37 -3.82 28.75
CA PHE A 58 -0.49 -4.68 27.94
C PHE A 58 0.29 -5.36 26.81
N ASN A 59 -0.22 -6.50 26.39
CA ASN A 59 0.22 -7.20 25.19
C ASN A 59 -1.01 -7.50 24.34
N PHE A 60 -0.93 -7.17 23.05
CA PHE A 60 -2.00 -7.42 22.10
C PHE A 60 -1.42 -8.01 20.82
N SER A 61 -2.14 -8.91 20.18
CA SER A 61 -1.75 -9.44 18.86
C SER A 61 -2.92 -9.46 17.90
N MET A 62 -2.63 -9.09 16.67
CA MET A 62 -3.56 -9.16 15.54
C MET A 62 -2.97 -10.08 14.47
N GLN A 63 -3.82 -10.90 13.85
CA GLN A 63 -3.45 -11.78 12.75
C GLN A 63 -4.24 -11.40 11.50
N SER A 64 -3.55 -11.37 10.35
CA SER A 64 -4.18 -11.21 9.03
C SER A 64 -3.32 -11.90 7.98
N ASP A 65 -3.96 -12.51 6.99
CA ASP A 65 -3.27 -13.16 5.87
C ASP A 65 -2.59 -12.14 4.93
N ASP A 66 -2.98 -10.86 5.03
CA ASP A 66 -2.40 -9.76 4.26
C ASP A 66 -1.09 -9.22 4.83
N ILE A 67 -0.63 -9.75 5.97
CA ILE A 67 0.58 -9.30 6.66
C ILE A 67 1.76 -10.17 6.24
N ASP A 68 2.76 -9.55 5.62
CA ASP A 68 4.05 -10.15 5.30
C ASP A 68 5.22 -9.29 5.80
N ALA A 69 6.46 -9.74 5.52
CA ALA A 69 7.67 -9.04 5.94
C ALA A 69 7.86 -7.66 5.28
N ASN A 70 7.13 -7.36 4.19
CA ASN A 70 7.21 -6.09 3.44
C ASN A 70 6.04 -5.16 3.74
N THR A 71 5.10 -5.60 4.60
CA THR A 71 3.92 -4.81 4.96
C THR A 71 4.34 -3.70 5.91
N ASN A 72 4.13 -2.46 5.48
CA ASN A 72 4.22 -1.30 6.36
C ASN A 72 2.95 -1.20 7.19
N ILE A 73 3.12 -1.14 8.50
CA ILE A 73 2.00 -1.06 9.45
C ILE A 73 2.14 0.21 10.26
N ASP A 74 1.14 1.07 10.14
CA ASP A 74 0.96 2.26 10.96
C ASP A 74 -0.19 2.02 11.93
N THR A 75 0.05 2.27 13.23
CA THR A 75 -0.91 1.94 14.27
C THR A 75 -1.12 3.12 15.20
N GLY A 76 -2.37 3.59 15.24
CA GLY A 76 -2.87 4.48 16.27
C GLY A 76 -3.59 3.69 17.37
N ILE A 77 -3.54 4.19 18.59
CA ILE A 77 -4.28 3.65 19.73
C ILE A 77 -5.15 4.74 20.34
N GLU A 78 -6.40 4.42 20.56
CA GLU A 78 -7.39 5.32 21.17
C GLU A 78 -8.04 4.64 22.38
N ILE A 79 -8.60 5.46 23.26
CA ILE A 79 -9.37 4.98 24.39
C ILE A 79 -10.85 4.90 23.97
N GLY A 80 -11.45 3.76 24.18
CA GLY A 80 -12.89 3.56 24.05
C GLY A 80 -13.63 3.88 25.36
N LEU A 81 -14.38 2.91 25.86
CA LEU A 81 -15.05 3.06 27.14
C LEU A 81 -14.05 2.91 28.29
N GLN A 82 -14.21 3.74 29.30
CA GLN A 82 -13.47 3.64 30.55
C GLN A 82 -14.42 3.64 31.74
N ASN A 83 -14.13 2.79 32.71
CA ASN A 83 -14.89 2.70 33.93
C ASN A 83 -13.95 2.47 35.12
N PHE A 84 -14.15 3.24 36.19
CA PHE A 84 -13.39 3.17 37.41
C PHE A 84 -14.39 3.02 38.58
N VAL A 85 -14.28 1.94 39.32
CA VAL A 85 -15.16 1.64 40.45
C VAL A 85 -14.31 1.43 41.67
N VAL A 86 -14.52 2.26 42.70
CA VAL A 86 -13.92 2.06 44.01
C VAL A 86 -14.65 0.90 44.69
N THR A 87 -13.95 -0.21 44.93
CA THR A 87 -14.52 -1.44 45.48
C THR A 87 -14.30 -1.57 46.98
N SER A 88 -13.28 -0.88 47.47
CA SER A 88 -13.01 -0.75 48.93
C SER A 88 -12.19 0.52 49.17
N ASP A 89 -11.92 0.82 50.45
CA ASP A 89 -11.15 2.00 50.82
C ASP A 89 -9.74 2.06 50.23
N GLU A 90 -9.24 0.94 49.68
CA GLU A 90 -7.87 0.82 49.14
C GLU A 90 -7.82 0.21 47.74
N SER A 91 -8.97 -0.16 47.16
CA SER A 91 -8.96 -0.83 45.86
C SER A 91 -9.90 -0.20 44.86
N ILE A 92 -9.45 -0.16 43.59
CA ILE A 92 -10.18 0.38 42.46
C ILE A 92 -10.18 -0.66 41.35
N ASP A 93 -11.36 -1.01 40.87
CA ASP A 93 -11.51 -1.80 39.65
C ASP A 93 -11.46 -0.86 38.45
N ILE A 94 -10.57 -1.18 37.52
CA ILE A 94 -10.29 -0.38 36.33
C ILE A 94 -10.63 -1.20 35.12
N LYS A 95 -11.52 -0.70 34.28
CA LYS A 95 -11.80 -1.26 32.96
C LYS A 95 -11.60 -0.18 31.90
N ILE A 96 -10.73 -0.47 30.94
CA ILE A 96 -10.40 0.43 29.84
C ILE A 96 -10.42 -0.38 28.55
N ASP A 97 -11.19 0.08 27.59
CA ASP A 97 -11.20 -0.49 26.25
C ASP A 97 -10.17 0.27 25.37
N LEU A 98 -9.21 -0.43 24.83
CA LEU A 98 -8.22 0.10 23.92
C LEU A 98 -8.62 -0.22 22.47
N ILE A 99 -8.71 0.80 21.63
CA ILE A 99 -9.07 0.68 20.22
C ILE A 99 -7.81 0.86 19.39
N PHE A 100 -7.38 -0.20 18.70
CA PHE A 100 -6.26 -0.16 17.76
C PHE A 100 -6.76 0.17 16.36
N LYS A 101 -6.31 1.30 15.79
CA LYS A 101 -6.53 1.68 14.41
C LYS A 101 -5.30 1.31 13.61
N VAL A 102 -5.40 0.28 12.79
CA VAL A 102 -4.26 -0.26 12.05
C VAL A 102 -4.43 0.00 10.56
N SER A 103 -3.49 0.73 9.98
CA SER A 103 -3.35 0.92 8.53
C SER A 103 -2.22 0.05 8.00
N MET A 104 -2.51 -0.72 6.95
CA MET A 104 -1.53 -1.59 6.32
C MET A 104 -1.31 -1.16 4.86
N SER A 105 -0.06 -1.10 4.44
CA SER A 105 0.31 -0.82 3.05
C SER A 105 1.46 -1.70 2.60
N ASN A 106 1.35 -2.24 1.39
CA ASN A 106 2.40 -3.05 0.76
C ASN A 106 3.06 -2.25 -0.35
N ASN A 107 4.38 -2.21 -0.36
CA ASN A 107 5.15 -1.61 -1.44
C ASN A 107 5.33 -2.64 -2.56
N SER A 108 4.69 -2.42 -3.70
CA SER A 108 4.93 -3.20 -4.91
C SER A 108 5.86 -2.43 -5.87
N LYS A 109 6.87 -3.11 -6.39
CA LYS A 109 7.69 -2.57 -7.46
C LYS A 109 6.99 -2.82 -8.79
N ILE A 110 6.64 -1.75 -9.48
CA ILE A 110 6.11 -1.80 -10.83
C ILE A 110 7.23 -1.37 -11.78
N ASN A 111 7.57 -2.24 -12.75
CA ASN A 111 8.47 -1.85 -13.82
C ASN A 111 7.69 -1.00 -14.82
N VAL A 112 8.07 0.24 -14.95
CA VAL A 112 7.53 1.17 -15.94
C VAL A 112 8.57 1.43 -17.02
N ILE A 113 8.13 1.63 -18.27
CA ILE A 113 9.00 2.11 -19.34
C ILE A 113 9.14 3.62 -19.12
N ASP A 114 10.33 4.06 -18.71
CA ASP A 114 10.64 5.46 -18.42
C ASP A 114 11.31 6.19 -19.60
N GLY A 115 11.69 5.43 -20.64
CA GLY A 115 12.28 5.97 -21.84
C GLY A 115 12.24 5.00 -23.00
N VAL A 116 12.36 5.52 -24.19
CA VAL A 116 12.56 4.78 -25.44
C VAL A 116 13.80 5.35 -26.10
N GLU A 117 14.84 4.53 -26.22
CA GLU A 117 16.03 4.88 -26.99
C GLU A 117 15.84 4.44 -28.45
N ILE A 118 16.17 5.33 -29.38
CA ILE A 118 16.19 4.99 -30.79
C ILE A 118 17.56 4.36 -31.08
N ASP A 119 17.56 3.07 -31.46
CA ASP A 119 18.78 2.41 -31.88
C ASP A 119 19.13 2.84 -33.34
N GLU A 120 19.95 3.88 -33.44
CA GLU A 120 20.43 4.40 -34.72
C GLU A 120 21.35 3.41 -35.49
N ASN A 121 21.83 2.36 -34.84
CA ASN A 121 22.73 1.38 -35.41
C ASN A 121 22.02 0.17 -36.01
N LYS A 122 20.69 0.14 -36.01
CA LYS A 122 19.95 -0.95 -36.65
C LYS A 122 20.23 -0.90 -38.17
N ASN A 123 21.04 -1.84 -38.68
CA ASN A 123 21.35 -1.99 -40.10
C ASN A 123 20.04 -2.01 -40.91
N ILE A 124 19.66 -0.87 -41.43
CA ILE A 124 18.59 -0.76 -42.42
C ILE A 124 19.17 -1.37 -43.71
N ASN A 125 18.68 -2.55 -44.08
CA ASN A 125 19.08 -3.18 -45.35
C ASN A 125 18.96 -2.17 -46.49
N LYS A 126 20.04 -1.95 -47.18
CA LYS A 126 20.23 -0.92 -48.23
C LYS A 126 19.39 -1.11 -49.51
N TYR A 127 18.38 -1.98 -49.51
CA TYR A 127 17.55 -2.18 -50.71
C TYR A 127 16.41 -1.16 -50.70
N SER A 128 16.27 -0.43 -51.80
CA SER A 128 15.22 0.57 -51.98
C SER A 128 13.80 -0.03 -52.14
N MET A 129 13.72 -1.33 -52.43
CA MET A 129 12.48 -2.06 -52.67
C MET A 129 12.61 -3.53 -52.27
N VAL A 130 11.54 -4.07 -51.60
CA VAL A 130 11.46 -5.49 -51.21
C VAL A 130 10.24 -6.12 -51.87
N ILE A 131 10.38 -7.33 -52.40
CA ILE A 131 9.25 -8.13 -52.85
C ILE A 131 8.79 -8.99 -51.68
N TYR A 132 7.48 -8.89 -51.34
CA TYR A 132 6.86 -9.64 -50.25
C TYR A 132 5.62 -10.38 -50.72
N PHE A 133 5.44 -11.61 -50.28
CA PHE A 133 4.23 -12.40 -50.52
C PHE A 133 3.36 -12.39 -49.30
N VAL A 134 2.11 -11.94 -49.43
CA VAL A 134 1.14 -11.82 -48.34
C VAL A 134 0.86 -13.19 -47.71
N LYS A 135 0.93 -13.26 -46.40
CA LYS A 135 0.65 -14.44 -45.59
C LYS A 135 -0.72 -14.38 -44.92
N PRO A 136 -1.27 -15.52 -44.49
CA PRO A 136 -2.52 -15.50 -43.70
C PRO A 136 -2.38 -14.62 -42.48
N GLY A 137 -3.35 -13.72 -42.26
CA GLY A 137 -3.38 -12.78 -41.16
C GLY A 137 -2.56 -11.51 -41.30
N ASP A 138 -1.95 -11.28 -42.51
CA ASP A 138 -1.28 -10.01 -42.83
C ASP A 138 -2.32 -8.92 -43.13
N SER A 139 -1.89 -7.68 -42.92
CA SER A 139 -2.55 -6.47 -43.43
C SER A 139 -1.48 -5.50 -43.92
N LEU A 140 -1.85 -4.57 -44.81
CA LEU A 140 -0.90 -3.57 -45.31
C LEU A 140 -0.23 -2.79 -44.15
N TRP A 141 -0.94 -2.54 -43.05
CA TRP A 141 -0.39 -1.89 -41.88
C TRP A 141 0.71 -2.73 -41.19
N LYS A 142 0.48 -4.05 -41.00
CA LYS A 142 1.48 -4.95 -40.41
C LYS A 142 2.72 -5.07 -41.28
N ILE A 143 2.50 -5.14 -42.62
CA ILE A 143 3.58 -5.23 -43.61
C ILE A 143 4.38 -3.93 -43.63
N ALA A 144 3.71 -2.77 -43.65
CA ALA A 144 4.36 -1.47 -43.60
C ALA A 144 5.27 -1.33 -42.36
N LYS A 145 4.73 -1.66 -41.18
CA LYS A 145 5.50 -1.65 -39.93
C LYS A 145 6.70 -2.59 -39.94
N LYS A 146 6.55 -3.79 -40.52
CA LYS A 146 7.62 -4.79 -40.60
C LYS A 146 8.79 -4.35 -41.47
N PHE A 147 8.53 -3.60 -42.52
CA PHE A 147 9.53 -3.20 -43.50
C PHE A 147 9.92 -1.73 -43.44
N ALA A 148 9.55 -1.00 -42.37
CA ALA A 148 9.79 0.43 -42.24
C ALA A 148 9.31 1.23 -43.46
N SER A 149 8.07 0.96 -43.88
CA SER A 149 7.37 1.63 -45.00
C SER A 149 6.07 2.23 -44.51
N THR A 150 5.29 2.85 -45.40
CA THR A 150 3.96 3.37 -45.10
C THR A 150 2.88 2.62 -45.88
N VAL A 151 1.67 2.54 -45.34
CA VAL A 151 0.54 1.90 -46.02
C VAL A 151 0.26 2.58 -47.37
N SER A 152 0.30 3.91 -47.41
CA SER A 152 0.08 4.69 -48.62
C SER A 152 1.14 4.40 -49.70
N ALA A 153 2.41 4.33 -49.34
CA ALA A 153 3.47 4.04 -50.28
C ALA A 153 3.38 2.62 -50.86
N ILE A 154 3.01 1.62 -50.03
CA ILE A 154 2.78 0.25 -50.48
C ILE A 154 1.58 0.21 -51.41
N ALA A 155 0.48 0.87 -51.07
CA ALA A 155 -0.73 0.92 -51.89
C ALA A 155 -0.47 1.56 -53.26
N GLU A 156 0.24 2.70 -53.28
CA GLU A 156 0.57 3.45 -54.49
C GLU A 156 1.43 2.62 -55.46
N VAL A 157 2.53 2.03 -54.99
CA VAL A 157 3.45 1.23 -55.82
C VAL A 157 2.79 -0.03 -56.36
N ASN A 158 1.80 -0.60 -55.67
CA ASN A 158 1.10 -1.82 -56.07
C ASN A 158 -0.29 -1.54 -56.70
N ASN A 159 -0.66 -0.30 -56.95
CA ASN A 159 -1.98 0.10 -57.48
C ASN A 159 -3.16 -0.49 -56.68
N ILE A 160 -3.06 -0.46 -55.37
CA ILE A 160 -4.11 -0.97 -54.46
C ILE A 160 -5.06 0.18 -54.13
N GLU A 161 -6.27 0.14 -54.65
CA GLU A 161 -7.30 1.14 -54.39
C GLU A 161 -8.00 0.92 -53.02
N GLN A 162 -8.15 -0.37 -52.62
CA GLN A 162 -8.80 -0.75 -51.37
C GLN A 162 -7.78 -1.37 -50.41
N ILE A 163 -7.38 -0.62 -49.40
CA ILE A 163 -6.33 -0.94 -48.42
C ILE A 163 -6.58 -2.25 -47.65
N ASP A 164 -7.87 -2.58 -47.46
CA ASP A 164 -8.28 -3.78 -46.68
C ASP A 164 -8.40 -5.04 -47.55
N ASN A 165 -8.20 -4.93 -48.86
CA ASN A 165 -8.44 -6.03 -49.81
C ASN A 165 -7.15 -6.59 -50.40
N ILE A 166 -6.28 -7.15 -49.55
CA ILE A 166 -5.09 -7.90 -50.01
C ILE A 166 -5.33 -9.40 -49.89
N LEU A 167 -4.89 -10.18 -50.89
CA LEU A 167 -5.09 -11.61 -50.94
C LEU A 167 -3.86 -12.38 -50.44
N VAL A 168 -4.10 -13.48 -49.71
CA VAL A 168 -3.01 -14.39 -49.32
C VAL A 168 -2.31 -14.93 -50.57
N GLY A 169 -0.97 -14.84 -50.62
CA GLY A 169 -0.16 -15.18 -51.77
C GLY A 169 0.04 -14.04 -52.76
N GLN A 170 -0.64 -12.89 -52.58
CA GLN A 170 -0.42 -11.72 -53.44
C GLN A 170 1.01 -11.22 -53.29
N GLN A 171 1.64 -10.93 -54.43
CA GLN A 171 2.97 -10.30 -54.45
C GLN A 171 2.83 -8.79 -54.26
N LEU A 172 3.60 -8.24 -53.32
CA LEU A 172 3.66 -6.81 -53.05
C LEU A 172 5.09 -6.28 -53.19
N PHE A 173 5.23 -5.14 -53.83
CA PHE A 173 6.43 -4.35 -53.83
C PHE A 173 6.40 -3.38 -52.67
N ILE A 174 7.37 -3.49 -51.76
CA ILE A 174 7.44 -2.70 -50.54
C ILE A 174 8.56 -1.66 -50.69
N PRO A 175 8.23 -0.38 -50.91
CA PRO A 175 9.25 0.66 -50.97
C PRO A 175 9.77 0.93 -49.53
N ARG A 176 11.08 1.10 -49.40
CA ARG A 176 11.73 1.51 -48.18
C ARG A 176 12.18 2.95 -48.31
N TYR A 177 11.85 3.75 -47.33
CA TYR A 177 12.38 5.10 -47.21
C TYR A 177 13.67 5.02 -46.38
N ASN A 178 14.80 5.38 -47.01
CA ASN A 178 15.99 5.71 -46.24
C ASN A 178 15.76 7.11 -45.68
N GLY A 179 15.42 7.22 -44.36
CA GLY A 179 15.40 8.50 -43.66
C GLY A 179 16.81 8.98 -43.41
#